data_d0cd4fdf9b40b0dbe8fbc8537e7ed070
#
_entry.id   d0cd4fdf9b40b0dbe8fbc8537e7ed070
#
_cell.length_a   1.000
_cell.length_b   1.000
_cell.length_c   1.000
_cell.angle_alpha   90.00
_cell.angle_beta   90.00
_cell.angle_gamma   90.00
#
_symmetry.space_group_name_H-M   'P 1'
#
loop_
_entity.id
_entity.type
_entity.pdbx_description
1 polymer ?
#
loop_
_entity_poly.entity_id
_entity_poly.type
_entity_poly.pdbx_seq_one_letter_code
_entity_poly.pdbx_strand_id
1 'polypeptide(L)' 'MLKIRLMGTKNDITWFKKIMHRNPKVEVLEMSDLYPNKGTDKYYRSYVELKKSNVKE' A
#
# COMPACT_ATOMS: atom_id res chain seq x y z
N MET A 1 0.15 6.98 -13.32
CA MET A 1 -0.33 6.87 -11.93
C MET A 1 -1.11 5.58 -11.77
N LEU A 2 -0.86 4.87 -10.70
CA LEU A 2 -1.45 3.58 -10.46
C LEU A 2 -2.16 3.59 -9.11
N LYS A 3 -3.36 3.04 -9.08
CA LYS A 3 -4.11 2.88 -7.83
C LYS A 3 -4.22 1.40 -7.54
N ILE A 4 -3.85 1.01 -6.33
CA ILE A 4 -3.95 -0.38 -5.92
C ILE A 4 -4.73 -0.49 -4.62
N ARG A 5 -5.33 -1.66 -4.44
CA ARG A 5 -6.01 -2.00 -3.20
C ARG A 5 -5.32 -3.19 -2.56
N LEU A 6 -4.92 -3.01 -1.31
CA LEU A 6 -4.28 -4.05 -0.52
C LEU A 6 -5.33 -4.65 0.39
N MET A 7 -5.36 -5.97 0.47
CA MET A 7 -6.26 -6.69 1.38
C MET A 7 -5.47 -7.77 2.08
N GLY A 8 -5.60 -7.84 3.38
CA GLY A 8 -4.91 -8.84 4.18
C GLY A 8 -4.94 -8.46 5.64
N THR A 9 -4.10 -9.11 6.43
CA THR A 9 -3.98 -8.76 7.84
C THR A 9 -3.30 -7.41 7.96
N LYS A 10 -3.50 -6.76 9.11
CA LYS A 10 -2.87 -5.49 9.40
C LYS A 10 -1.35 -5.56 9.26
N ASN A 11 -0.76 -6.64 9.76
CA ASN A 11 0.69 -6.80 9.69
C ASN A 11 1.19 -6.97 8.25
N ASP A 12 0.46 -7.71 7.45
CA ASP A 12 0.84 -7.93 6.05
C ASP A 12 0.78 -6.63 5.26
N ILE A 13 -0.26 -5.85 5.44
CA ILE A 13 -0.42 -4.58 4.74
C ILE A 13 0.68 -3.61 5.16
N THR A 14 0.95 -3.52 6.45
CA THR A 14 2.00 -2.63 6.97
C THR A 14 3.36 -3.03 6.43
N TRP A 15 3.64 -4.32 6.38
CA TRP A 15 4.89 -4.85 5.84
C TRP A 15 5.07 -4.44 4.37
N PHE A 16 4.02 -4.61 3.58
CA PHE A 16 4.10 -4.29 2.15
C PHE A 16 4.25 -2.79 1.91
N LYS A 17 3.56 -1.97 2.71
CA LYS A 17 3.73 -0.52 2.60
C LYS A 17 5.16 -0.09 2.84
N LYS A 18 5.85 -0.71 3.79
CA LYS A 18 7.25 -0.42 4.04
C LYS A 18 8.13 -0.76 2.84
N ILE A 19 7.84 -1.90 2.20
CA ILE A 19 8.58 -2.31 1.01
C ILE A 19 8.41 -1.30 -0.12
N MET A 20 7.18 -0.84 -0.34
CA MET A 20 6.91 0.15 -1.38
C MET A 20 7.66 1.45 -1.13
N HIS A 21 7.70 1.91 0.12
CA HIS A 21 8.41 3.14 0.46
C HIS A 21 9.91 3.05 0.22
N ARG A 22 10.47 1.86 0.38
CA ARG A 22 11.91 1.64 0.21
C ARG A 22 12.31 1.37 -1.22
N ASN A 23 11.36 1.11 -2.08
CA ASN A 23 11.65 0.76 -3.47
C ASN A 23 11.94 2.02 -4.27
N PRO A 24 13.19 2.18 -4.78
CA PRO A 24 13.54 3.41 -5.50
C PRO A 24 12.84 3.56 -6.83
N LYS A 25 12.24 2.48 -7.35
CA LYS A 25 11.52 2.51 -8.63
C LYS A 25 10.07 2.91 -8.49
N VAL A 26 9.61 3.07 -7.25
CA VAL A 26 8.21 3.38 -6.96
C VAL A 26 8.15 4.63 -6.12
N GLU A 27 7.32 5.57 -6.54
CA GLU A 27 7.03 6.76 -5.75
C GLU A 27 5.61 6.67 -5.23
N VAL A 28 5.46 6.58 -3.92
CA VAL A 28 4.14 6.51 -3.29
C VAL A 28 3.60 7.93 -3.15
N LEU A 29 2.45 8.17 -3.74
CA LEU A 29 1.81 9.49 -3.71
C LEU A 29 0.88 9.62 -2.52
N GLU A 30 0.14 8.56 -2.21
CA GLU A 30 -0.85 8.61 -1.15
C GLU A 30 -1.12 7.21 -0.62
N MET A 31 -1.33 7.11 0.68
CA MET A 31 -1.75 5.88 1.35
C MET A 31 -2.94 6.18 2.24
N SER A 32 -3.98 5.37 2.14
CA SER A 32 -5.11 5.49 3.03
C SER A 32 -4.84 4.80 4.37
N ASP A 33 -5.70 5.07 5.34
CA ASP A 33 -5.71 4.31 6.56
C ASP A 33 -6.16 2.87 6.31
N LEU A 34 -6.04 2.05 7.33
CA LEU A 34 -6.52 0.67 7.28
C LEU A 34 -8.01 0.67 7.60
N TYR A 35 -8.79 0.09 6.71
CA TYR A 35 -10.24 -0.05 6.90
C TYR A 35 -10.59 -1.51 7.12
N PRO A 36 -11.31 -1.85 8.19
CA PRO A 36 -11.69 -3.24 8.41
C PRO A 36 -12.67 -3.73 7.34
N ASN A 37 -12.49 -4.97 6.91
CA ASN A 37 -13.42 -5.58 5.98
C ASN A 37 -14.69 -6.02 6.71
N LYS A 38 -15.82 -5.91 6.03
CA LYS A 38 -17.09 -6.35 6.58
C LYS A 38 -17.05 -7.84 6.88
N GLY A 39 -17.61 -8.20 8.02
CA GLY A 39 -17.74 -9.59 8.40
C GLY A 39 -16.51 -10.23 9.01
N THR A 40 -15.45 -9.46 9.18
CA THR A 40 -14.24 -9.97 9.80
C THR A 40 -13.48 -8.84 10.47
N ASP A 41 -12.87 -9.14 11.60
CA ASP A 41 -11.99 -8.22 12.32
C ASP A 41 -10.51 -8.58 12.13
N LYS A 42 -10.23 -9.58 11.29
CA LYS A 42 -8.85 -10.01 11.01
C LYS A 42 -8.28 -9.35 9.78
N TYR A 43 -9.12 -9.01 8.81
CA TYR A 43 -8.67 -8.54 7.52
C TYR A 43 -9.06 -7.10 7.31
N TYR A 44 -8.15 -6.37 6.70
CA TYR A 44 -8.28 -4.95 6.44
C TYR A 44 -8.04 -4.69 4.97
N ARG A 45 -8.41 -3.51 4.53
CA ARG A 45 -8.08 -3.03 3.20
C ARG A 45 -7.45 -1.65 3.31
N SER A 46 -6.61 -1.35 2.35
CA SER A 46 -5.98 -0.03 2.26
C SER A 46 -5.79 0.31 0.79
N TYR A 47 -5.88 1.57 0.47
CA TYR A 47 -5.73 2.06 -0.89
C TYR A 47 -4.45 2.84 -1.01
N VAL A 48 -3.72 2.61 -2.09
CA VAL A 48 -2.44 3.26 -2.31
C VAL A 48 -2.41 3.81 -3.73
N GLU A 49 -1.99 5.06 -3.86
CA GLU A 49 -1.68 5.67 -5.15
C GLU A 49 -0.17 5.76 -5.29
N LEU A 50 0.33 5.33 -6.42
CA LEU A 50 1.76 5.38 -6.69
C LEU A 50 2.01 5.63 -8.17
N LYS A 51 3.25 5.96 -8.49
CA LYS A 51 3.68 6.12 -9.87
C LYS A 51 5.11 5.61 -10.02
N LYS A 52 5.53 5.48 -11.26
CA LYS A 52 6.93 5.20 -11.55
C LYS A 52 7.78 6.32 -10.99
N SER A 53 8.85 5.94 -10.31
CA SER A 53 9.85 6.91 -9.91
C SER A 53 10.69 7.32 -11.11
N ASN A 54 11.03 8.60 -11.18
CA ASN A 54 11.92 9.11 -12.21
C ASN A 54 13.39 9.03 -11.84
N VAL A 55 13.71 8.22 -10.84
CA VAL A 55 15.08 8.04 -10.41
C VAL A 55 15.86 7.37 -11.54
N LYS A 56 16.91 8.04 -11.97
CA LYS A 56 17.85 7.47 -12.93
C LYS A 56 18.95 6.77 -12.17
N GLU A 57 19.25 5.58 -12.57
CA GLU A 57 20.36 4.84 -11.98
C GLU A 57 21.67 5.20 -12.64
#